data_cbeddda82c846217d5c7b692dbbde313
#
_entry.id   cbeddda82c846217d5c7b692dbbde313
#
_cell.length_a   1.000
_cell.length_b   1.000
_cell.length_c   1.000
_cell.angle_alpha   90.00
_cell.angle_beta   90.00
_cell.angle_gamma   90.00
#
_symmetry.space_group_name_H-M   'P 1'
#
loop_
_entity.id
_entity.type
_entity.pdbx_description
1 polymer ?
#
loop_
_entity_poly.entity_id
_entity_poly.type
_entity_poly.pdbx_seq_one_letter_code
_entity_poly.pdbx_strand_id
1 'polypeptide(L)'
;QEYAAEEVVNAIHFIEEQTGEKFDWDAFFKSMKRFNAETEEFLEWMEISKTDYPQVMGVTLALYRYGVYQAAGGRNQAFLDMDKKLTKMALDAYKNKEMAAKEYRHRAMTWGVQAAYYTALPIWLLNCWGVVTIADMLSMVSTEMVNTEDKHQAMLDLAYLYENMIMRNRSNGGYETGVEALWRFCEMFNIDIVIMYVHMGCKSMSGYHGLFEEEARKHGIHLIWVTHNLMCPED
;
A
#
# COMPACT_ATOMS: atom_id res chain seq x y z
N GLN A 1 17.33 4.20 12.22
CA GLN A 1 16.44 3.19 12.79
C GLN A 1 16.48 3.23 14.32
N GLU A 2 17.64 3.09 14.99
CA GLU A 2 17.77 3.15 16.46
C GLU A 2 17.21 4.46 17.03
N TYR A 3 17.63 5.60 16.51
CA TYR A 3 17.12 6.91 16.95
C TYR A 3 15.59 7.01 16.83
N ALA A 4 15.01 6.53 15.73
CA ALA A 4 13.56 6.54 15.53
C ALA A 4 12.83 5.61 16.52
N ALA A 5 13.43 4.47 16.84
CA ALA A 5 12.90 3.55 17.85
C ALA A 5 12.94 4.18 19.27
N GLU A 6 14.02 4.86 19.60
CA GLU A 6 14.15 5.61 20.87
C GLU A 6 13.09 6.71 20.97
N GLU A 7 12.81 7.45 19.89
CA GLU A 7 11.78 8.49 19.89
C GLU A 7 10.37 7.92 20.08
N VAL A 8 10.09 6.72 19.57
CA VAL A 8 8.82 6.03 19.86
C VAL A 8 8.72 5.67 21.34
N VAL A 9 9.80 5.15 21.94
CA VAL A 9 9.85 4.85 23.37
C VAL A 9 9.70 6.12 24.22
N ASN A 10 10.37 7.20 23.85
CA ASN A 10 10.24 8.50 24.51
C ASN A 10 8.80 9.02 24.45
N ALA A 11 8.11 8.85 23.31
CA ALA A 11 6.71 9.23 23.17
C ALA A 11 5.81 8.38 24.08
N ILE A 12 6.09 7.08 24.21
CA ILE A 12 5.36 6.20 25.15
C ILE A 12 5.54 6.71 26.59
N HIS A 13 6.77 6.96 27.02
CA HIS A 13 7.07 7.48 28.37
C HIS A 13 6.39 8.84 28.62
N PHE A 14 6.44 9.74 27.64
CA PHE A 14 5.76 11.02 27.73
C PHE A 14 4.24 10.84 27.96
N ILE A 15 3.60 9.96 27.21
CA ILE A 15 2.16 9.68 27.37
C ILE A 15 1.88 9.07 28.73
N GLU A 16 2.70 8.10 29.19
CA GLU A 16 2.57 7.53 30.54
C GLU A 16 2.62 8.60 31.63
N GLU A 17 3.58 9.53 31.52
CA GLU A 17 3.72 10.64 32.48
C GLU A 17 2.53 11.59 32.47
N GLN A 18 1.99 11.92 31.29
CA GLN A 18 0.87 12.86 31.17
C GLN A 18 -0.48 12.26 31.59
N THR A 19 -0.66 10.96 31.40
CA THR A 19 -1.94 10.28 31.66
C THR A 19 -1.97 9.54 32.99
N GLY A 20 -0.80 9.18 33.54
CA GLY A 20 -0.68 8.29 34.68
C GLY A 20 -0.93 6.82 34.38
N GLU A 21 -1.25 6.49 33.13
CA GLU A 21 -1.51 5.13 32.65
C GLU A 21 -0.22 4.48 32.13
N LYS A 22 -0.05 3.18 32.36
CA LYS A 22 1.08 2.44 31.82
C LYS A 22 0.79 1.85 30.46
N PHE A 23 1.78 1.86 29.57
CA PHE A 23 1.67 1.25 28.25
C PHE A 23 1.46 -0.26 28.38
N ASP A 24 0.38 -0.75 27.78
CA ASP A 24 0.02 -2.18 27.81
C ASP A 24 0.78 -2.94 26.70
N TRP A 25 1.93 -3.51 27.08
CA TRP A 25 2.76 -4.30 26.19
C TRP A 25 2.09 -5.60 25.72
N ASP A 26 1.24 -6.21 26.54
CA ASP A 26 0.55 -7.44 26.15
C ASP A 26 -0.50 -7.15 25.06
N ALA A 27 -1.26 -6.07 25.24
CA ALA A 27 -2.19 -5.59 24.21
C ALA A 27 -1.45 -5.18 22.93
N PHE A 28 -0.29 -4.52 23.04
CA PHE A 28 0.56 -4.19 21.91
C PHE A 28 1.01 -5.43 21.15
N PHE A 29 1.63 -6.40 21.80
CA PHE A 29 2.08 -7.63 21.14
C PHE A 29 0.93 -8.44 20.54
N LYS A 30 -0.22 -8.47 21.21
CA LYS A 30 -1.43 -9.09 20.64
C LYS A 30 -1.88 -8.39 19.34
N SER A 31 -1.75 -7.07 19.28
CA SER A 31 -2.05 -6.29 18.07
C SER A 31 -1.02 -6.56 16.97
N MET A 32 0.26 -6.64 17.31
CA MET A 32 1.32 -6.93 16.33
C MET A 32 1.23 -8.36 15.79
N LYS A 33 0.82 -9.33 16.58
CA LYS A 33 0.53 -10.68 16.07
C LYS A 33 -0.57 -10.68 15.01
N ARG A 34 -1.63 -9.91 15.20
CA ARG A 34 -2.67 -9.74 14.16
C ARG A 34 -2.16 -9.00 12.95
N PHE A 35 -1.41 -7.91 13.16
CA PHE A 35 -0.77 -7.15 12.10
C PHE A 35 0.11 -8.04 11.21
N ASN A 36 0.96 -8.87 11.82
CA ASN A 36 1.81 -9.80 11.08
C ASN A 36 0.98 -10.81 10.27
N ALA A 37 -0.08 -11.36 10.86
CA ALA A 37 -0.95 -12.28 10.16
C ALA A 37 -1.71 -11.62 8.98
N GLU A 38 -2.14 -10.37 9.12
CA GLU A 38 -2.72 -9.58 8.00
C GLU A 38 -1.67 -9.30 6.92
N THR A 39 -0.42 -9.10 7.30
CA THR A 39 0.70 -8.92 6.36
C THR A 39 0.97 -10.21 5.58
N GLU A 40 0.94 -11.37 6.22
CA GLU A 40 1.05 -12.68 5.53
C GLU A 40 -0.03 -12.86 4.47
N GLU A 41 -1.30 -12.59 4.79
CA GLU A 41 -2.41 -12.64 3.85
C GLU A 41 -2.19 -11.70 2.65
N PHE A 42 -1.66 -10.51 2.91
CA PHE A 42 -1.35 -9.56 1.85
C PHE A 42 -0.20 -10.01 0.93
N LEU A 43 0.84 -10.60 1.49
CA LEU A 43 1.95 -11.14 0.70
C LEU A 43 1.46 -12.23 -0.26
N GLU A 44 0.53 -13.08 0.18
CA GLU A 44 -0.10 -14.08 -0.68
C GLU A 44 -0.87 -13.43 -1.84
N TRP A 45 -1.62 -12.35 -1.56
CA TRP A 45 -2.27 -11.55 -2.60
C TRP A 45 -1.28 -10.98 -3.61
N MET A 46 -0.15 -10.46 -3.14
CA MET A 46 0.90 -9.93 -4.02
C MET A 46 1.43 -11.02 -4.96
N GLU A 47 1.65 -12.24 -4.46
CA GLU A 47 2.10 -13.36 -5.28
C GLU A 47 1.08 -13.74 -6.36
N ILE A 48 -0.19 -13.80 -6.01
CA ILE A 48 -1.27 -14.05 -6.99
C ILE A 48 -1.31 -12.92 -8.04
N SER A 49 -1.14 -11.69 -7.63
CA SER A 49 -1.18 -10.51 -8.52
C SER A 49 -0.03 -10.46 -9.54
N LYS A 50 1.07 -11.16 -9.28
CA LYS A 50 2.18 -11.30 -10.26
C LYS A 50 1.86 -12.26 -11.41
N THR A 51 0.85 -13.11 -11.25
CA THR A 51 0.50 -14.16 -12.22
C THR A 51 -0.37 -13.63 -13.38
N ASP A 52 -0.63 -14.47 -14.37
CA ASP A 52 -1.54 -14.17 -15.49
C ASP A 52 -3.01 -14.12 -15.04
N TYR A 53 -3.32 -14.52 -13.82
CA TYR A 53 -4.66 -14.54 -13.25
C TYR A 53 -4.80 -13.59 -12.06
N PRO A 54 -4.51 -12.28 -12.23
CA PRO A 54 -4.61 -11.33 -11.14
C PRO A 54 -6.06 -11.23 -10.66
N GLN A 55 -6.22 -11.17 -9.36
CA GLN A 55 -7.52 -10.93 -8.78
C GLN A 55 -7.72 -9.41 -8.66
N VAL A 56 -8.84 -8.93 -9.17
CA VAL A 56 -9.12 -7.49 -9.25
C VAL A 56 -9.41 -6.92 -7.88
N MET A 57 -8.38 -6.45 -7.22
CA MET A 57 -8.58 -5.83 -5.92
C MET A 57 -7.59 -4.68 -5.62
N GLY A 58 -6.65 -4.37 -6.51
CA GLY A 58 -5.57 -3.42 -6.24
C GLY A 58 -6.02 -2.19 -5.45
N VAL A 59 -6.83 -1.34 -6.04
CA VAL A 59 -7.31 -0.12 -5.36
C VAL A 59 -8.34 -0.43 -4.28
N THR A 60 -9.22 -1.41 -4.49
CA THR A 60 -10.23 -1.79 -3.48
C THR A 60 -9.55 -2.40 -2.26
N LEU A 61 -8.55 -3.26 -2.47
CA LEU A 61 -7.76 -3.83 -1.39
C LEU A 61 -6.94 -2.77 -0.65
N ALA A 62 -6.37 -1.80 -1.37
CA ALA A 62 -5.67 -0.69 -0.77
C ALA A 62 -6.56 0.17 0.10
N LEU A 63 -7.72 0.54 -0.40
CA LEU A 63 -8.70 1.32 0.38
C LEU A 63 -9.19 0.53 1.60
N TYR A 64 -9.39 -0.77 1.45
CA TYR A 64 -9.75 -1.66 2.54
C TYR A 64 -8.62 -1.73 3.57
N ARG A 65 -7.40 -2.06 3.16
CA ARG A 65 -6.24 -2.13 4.06
C ARG A 65 -5.93 -0.79 4.71
N TYR A 66 -5.93 0.30 3.94
CA TYR A 66 -5.70 1.63 4.48
C TYR A 66 -6.78 2.01 5.50
N GLY A 67 -8.06 1.75 5.18
CA GLY A 67 -9.17 1.97 6.11
C GLY A 67 -9.08 1.10 7.36
N VAL A 68 -8.75 -0.17 7.20
CA VAL A 68 -8.56 -1.12 8.31
C VAL A 68 -7.36 -0.74 9.17
N TYR A 69 -6.23 -0.39 8.56
CA TYR A 69 -5.04 0.07 9.26
C TYR A 69 -5.28 1.37 10.02
N GLN A 70 -5.93 2.34 9.40
CA GLN A 70 -6.22 3.61 10.05
C GLN A 70 -7.34 3.53 11.08
N ALA A 71 -8.40 2.80 10.78
CA ALA A 71 -9.57 2.73 11.63
C ALA A 71 -9.46 1.69 12.75
N ALA A 72 -8.82 0.57 12.51
CA ALA A 72 -8.78 -0.56 13.44
C ALA A 72 -7.37 -1.01 13.85
N GLY A 73 -6.33 -0.72 13.03
CA GLY A 73 -4.92 -0.89 13.38
C GLY A 73 -4.56 -2.28 13.93
N GLY A 74 -5.01 -3.37 13.33
CA GLY A 74 -4.79 -4.72 13.83
C GLY A 74 -5.54 -5.05 15.14
N ARG A 75 -6.44 -4.19 15.58
CA ARG A 75 -7.17 -4.36 16.84
C ARG A 75 -8.35 -5.31 16.74
N ASN A 76 -8.89 -5.52 15.53
CA ASN A 76 -10.13 -6.25 15.33
C ASN A 76 -9.88 -7.58 14.61
N GLN A 77 -10.10 -8.68 15.31
CA GLN A 77 -9.98 -10.02 14.75
C GLN A 77 -10.88 -10.26 13.52
N ALA A 78 -12.05 -9.60 13.45
CA ALA A 78 -12.98 -9.79 12.33
C ALA A 78 -12.38 -9.34 10.99
N PHE A 79 -11.47 -8.38 10.97
CA PHE A 79 -10.77 -7.96 9.76
C PHE A 79 -9.78 -9.03 9.28
N LEU A 80 -8.98 -9.59 10.18
CA LEU A 80 -8.10 -10.71 9.85
C LEU A 80 -8.89 -11.91 9.31
N ASP A 81 -10.04 -12.23 9.93
CA ASP A 81 -10.90 -13.32 9.47
C ASP A 81 -11.48 -13.04 8.07
N MET A 82 -11.74 -11.77 7.76
CA MET A 82 -12.16 -11.35 6.41
C MET A 82 -11.00 -11.46 5.41
N ASP A 83 -9.82 -10.99 5.75
CA ASP A 83 -8.63 -11.10 4.90
C ASP A 83 -8.36 -12.56 4.54
N LYS A 84 -8.39 -13.46 5.50
CA LYS A 84 -8.25 -14.90 5.25
C LYS A 84 -9.29 -15.47 4.28
N LYS A 85 -10.53 -15.00 4.35
CA LYS A 85 -11.57 -15.41 3.39
C LYS A 85 -11.28 -14.88 2.00
N LEU A 86 -10.86 -13.61 1.89
CA LEU A 86 -10.52 -12.99 0.62
C LEU A 86 -9.31 -13.67 -0.02
N THR A 87 -8.26 -13.93 0.74
CA THR A 87 -7.07 -14.67 0.27
C THR A 87 -7.46 -16.06 -0.22
N LYS A 88 -8.29 -16.78 0.54
CA LYS A 88 -8.77 -18.09 0.14
C LYS A 88 -9.56 -18.03 -1.18
N MET A 89 -10.45 -17.05 -1.33
CA MET A 89 -11.22 -16.87 -2.58
C MET A 89 -10.29 -16.59 -3.76
N ALA A 90 -9.28 -15.74 -3.57
CA ALA A 90 -8.29 -15.44 -4.59
C ALA A 90 -7.44 -16.65 -4.98
N LEU A 91 -6.99 -17.44 -4.01
CA LEU A 91 -6.24 -18.68 -4.23
C LEU A 91 -7.10 -19.73 -4.98
N ASP A 92 -8.36 -19.88 -4.62
CA ASP A 92 -9.28 -20.81 -5.28
C ASP A 92 -9.53 -20.37 -6.75
N ALA A 93 -9.77 -19.08 -6.98
CA ALA A 93 -9.88 -18.52 -8.32
C ALA A 93 -8.60 -18.70 -9.15
N TYR A 94 -7.43 -18.42 -8.58
CA TYR A 94 -6.15 -18.65 -9.23
C TYR A 94 -5.95 -20.12 -9.64
N LYS A 95 -6.24 -21.09 -8.74
CA LYS A 95 -6.14 -22.52 -9.01
C LYS A 95 -7.07 -22.96 -10.15
N ASN A 96 -8.24 -22.35 -10.26
CA ASN A 96 -9.20 -22.60 -11.31
C ASN A 96 -8.89 -21.81 -12.60
N LYS A 97 -7.84 -20.99 -12.63
CA LYS A 97 -7.51 -20.05 -13.72
C LYS A 97 -8.66 -19.08 -14.01
N GLU A 98 -9.32 -18.64 -12.97
CA GLU A 98 -10.40 -17.66 -13.03
C GLU A 98 -9.88 -16.26 -12.73
N MET A 99 -10.46 -15.28 -13.37
CA MET A 99 -10.23 -13.87 -13.14
C MET A 99 -11.55 -13.15 -12.89
N ALA A 100 -11.50 -12.00 -12.25
CA ALA A 100 -12.69 -11.15 -12.09
C ALA A 100 -13.19 -10.59 -13.44
N ALA A 101 -12.34 -10.56 -14.46
CA ALA A 101 -12.72 -10.28 -15.84
C ALA A 101 -12.37 -11.47 -16.74
N LYS A 102 -13.12 -11.64 -17.84
CA LYS A 102 -12.84 -12.71 -18.80
C LYS A 102 -11.49 -12.57 -19.48
N GLU A 103 -11.08 -11.33 -19.73
CA GLU A 103 -9.81 -10.97 -20.35
C GLU A 103 -9.39 -9.54 -19.97
N TYR A 104 -8.12 -9.26 -19.97
CA TYR A 104 -7.58 -7.90 -19.85
C TYR A 104 -6.55 -7.66 -20.97
N ARG A 105 -6.35 -6.39 -21.31
CA ARG A 105 -5.40 -5.95 -22.32
C ARG A 105 -4.13 -5.38 -21.69
N HIS A 106 -4.29 -4.68 -20.57
CA HIS A 106 -3.25 -3.94 -19.88
C HIS A 106 -3.26 -4.19 -18.40
N ARG A 107 -2.06 -4.24 -17.85
CA ARG A 107 -1.82 -4.33 -16.40
C ARG A 107 -1.44 -2.95 -15.90
N ALA A 108 -2.21 -2.44 -14.95
CA ALA A 108 -2.00 -1.10 -14.42
C ALA A 108 -1.66 -1.09 -12.93
N MET A 109 -0.95 -0.07 -12.54
CA MET A 109 -0.68 0.29 -11.16
C MET A 109 -1.11 1.74 -10.92
N THR A 110 -1.59 2.05 -9.72
CA THR A 110 -1.82 3.44 -9.33
C THR A 110 -0.66 3.95 -8.47
N TRP A 111 -0.23 5.16 -8.72
CA TRP A 111 0.84 5.81 -8.00
C TRP A 111 0.42 7.21 -7.54
N GLY A 112 0.66 7.53 -6.29
CA GLY A 112 0.15 8.72 -5.64
C GLY A 112 -1.11 8.45 -4.82
N VAL A 113 -1.66 9.48 -4.22
CA VAL A 113 -2.86 9.38 -3.38
C VAL A 113 -4.10 9.55 -4.26
N GLN A 114 -4.89 8.51 -4.36
CA GLN A 114 -6.15 8.53 -5.11
C GLN A 114 -7.16 9.48 -4.46
N ALA A 115 -7.92 10.20 -5.28
CA ALA A 115 -9.06 10.96 -4.79
C ALA A 115 -10.14 10.03 -4.19
N ALA A 116 -10.69 10.39 -3.06
CA ALA A 116 -11.65 9.57 -2.31
C ALA A 116 -12.93 9.23 -3.11
N TYR A 117 -13.26 10.03 -4.11
CA TYR A 117 -14.46 9.85 -4.95
C TYR A 117 -14.24 9.00 -6.22
N TYR A 118 -13.01 8.56 -6.52
CA TYR A 118 -12.71 7.71 -7.69
C TYR A 118 -12.82 6.20 -7.44
N THR A 119 -13.65 5.78 -6.50
CA THR A 119 -13.78 4.37 -6.09
C THR A 119 -14.23 3.44 -7.22
N ALA A 120 -15.01 3.94 -8.17
CA ALA A 120 -15.48 3.15 -9.31
C ALA A 120 -14.49 3.10 -10.49
N LEU A 121 -13.42 3.90 -10.48
CA LEU A 121 -12.49 4.00 -11.60
C LEU A 121 -11.84 2.65 -11.98
N PRO A 122 -11.36 1.81 -11.06
CA PRO A 122 -10.77 0.52 -11.41
C PRO A 122 -11.76 -0.42 -12.11
N ILE A 123 -13.00 -0.43 -11.67
CA ILE A 123 -14.07 -1.25 -12.27
C ILE A 123 -14.40 -0.74 -13.69
N TRP A 124 -14.47 0.58 -13.86
CA TRP A 124 -14.70 1.19 -15.17
C TRP A 124 -13.53 0.93 -16.13
N LEU A 125 -12.30 1.07 -15.69
CA LEU A 125 -11.10 0.78 -16.47
C LEU A 125 -11.09 -0.67 -16.95
N LEU A 126 -11.42 -1.61 -16.07
CA LEU A 126 -11.49 -3.02 -16.42
C LEU A 126 -12.59 -3.31 -17.42
N ASN A 127 -13.83 -2.89 -17.15
CA ASN A 127 -14.99 -3.24 -17.94
C ASN A 127 -15.05 -2.53 -19.30
N CYS A 128 -14.57 -1.29 -19.40
CA CYS A 128 -14.64 -0.49 -20.61
C CYS A 128 -13.36 -0.56 -21.46
N TRP A 129 -12.20 -0.75 -20.82
CA TRP A 129 -10.91 -0.62 -21.49
C TRP A 129 -10.02 -1.87 -21.37
N GLY A 130 -10.43 -2.84 -20.58
CA GLY A 130 -9.61 -4.04 -20.33
C GLY A 130 -8.33 -3.74 -19.56
N VAL A 131 -8.34 -2.70 -18.71
CA VAL A 131 -7.20 -2.32 -17.88
C VAL A 131 -7.41 -2.85 -16.48
N VAL A 132 -6.64 -3.84 -16.08
CA VAL A 132 -6.70 -4.39 -14.72
C VAL A 132 -5.74 -3.63 -13.81
N THR A 133 -6.26 -3.04 -12.74
CA THR A 133 -5.43 -2.39 -11.72
C THR A 133 -4.99 -3.41 -10.69
N ILE A 134 -3.70 -3.73 -10.67
CA ILE A 134 -3.12 -4.85 -9.90
C ILE A 134 -2.60 -4.39 -8.54
N ALA A 135 -1.95 -3.24 -8.52
CA ALA A 135 -1.28 -2.72 -7.35
C ALA A 135 -1.46 -1.21 -7.23
N ASP A 136 -1.18 -0.68 -6.07
CA ASP A 136 -1.15 0.75 -5.82
C ASP A 136 -0.06 1.11 -4.79
N MET A 137 0.35 2.38 -4.82
CA MET A 137 1.40 2.86 -3.95
C MET A 137 1.07 2.71 -2.45
N LEU A 138 -0.19 2.85 -2.07
CA LEU A 138 -0.58 2.84 -0.66
C LEU A 138 -0.66 1.42 -0.09
N SER A 139 -0.99 0.42 -0.89
CA SER A 139 -1.00 -0.97 -0.45
C SER A 139 0.40 -1.54 -0.22
N MET A 140 1.43 -0.93 -0.81
CA MET A 140 2.84 -1.32 -0.64
C MET A 140 3.49 -0.71 0.61
N VAL A 141 2.71 -0.31 1.61
CA VAL A 141 3.20 0.43 2.77
C VAL A 141 4.03 -0.44 3.71
N SER A 142 3.74 -1.74 3.79
CA SER A 142 4.42 -2.64 4.70
C SER A 142 4.38 -4.08 4.21
N THR A 143 5.55 -4.67 4.07
CA THR A 143 5.74 -6.10 3.81
C THR A 143 6.56 -6.76 4.91
N GLU A 144 7.00 -5.99 5.89
CA GLU A 144 7.82 -6.45 7.00
C GLU A 144 6.96 -6.77 8.22
N MET A 145 7.48 -7.64 9.07
CA MET A 145 6.80 -8.06 10.27
C MET A 145 7.46 -7.47 11.52
N VAL A 146 6.68 -7.34 12.57
CA VAL A 146 7.12 -6.80 13.86
C VAL A 146 7.38 -7.95 14.83
N ASN A 147 8.49 -7.91 15.56
CA ASN A 147 8.74 -8.85 16.65
C ASN A 147 7.63 -8.77 17.70
N THR A 148 7.17 -9.92 18.18
CA THR A 148 6.03 -10.00 19.09
C THR A 148 6.37 -10.54 20.48
N GLU A 149 7.66 -10.56 20.82
CA GLU A 149 8.15 -11.12 22.08
C GLU A 149 9.17 -10.19 22.76
N ASP A 150 10.01 -9.52 21.98
CA ASP A 150 11.03 -8.60 22.46
C ASP A 150 10.63 -7.15 22.22
N LYS A 151 10.56 -6.35 23.28
CA LYS A 151 10.12 -4.94 23.23
C LYS A 151 11.06 -4.06 22.43
N HIS A 152 12.36 -4.25 22.62
CA HIS A 152 13.36 -3.43 21.92
C HIS A 152 13.36 -3.74 20.43
N GLN A 153 13.37 -5.02 20.07
CA GLN A 153 13.29 -5.42 18.68
C GLN A 153 12.00 -4.97 18.01
N ALA A 154 10.85 -5.07 18.71
CA ALA A 154 9.57 -4.58 18.20
C ALA A 154 9.62 -3.08 17.86
N MET A 155 10.27 -2.26 18.68
CA MET A 155 10.42 -0.82 18.40
C MET A 155 11.36 -0.57 17.20
N LEU A 156 12.43 -1.35 17.07
CA LEU A 156 13.31 -1.29 15.91
C LEU A 156 12.55 -1.67 14.62
N ASP A 157 11.76 -2.74 14.67
CA ASP A 157 10.96 -3.18 13.51
C ASP A 157 9.91 -2.15 13.12
N LEU A 158 9.22 -1.53 14.08
CA LEU A 158 8.30 -0.42 13.82
C LEU A 158 9.03 0.78 13.20
N ALA A 159 10.18 1.16 13.74
CA ALA A 159 10.99 2.24 13.17
C ALA A 159 11.39 1.92 11.72
N TYR A 160 11.78 0.67 11.44
CA TYR A 160 12.11 0.21 10.10
C TYR A 160 10.91 0.30 9.14
N LEU A 161 9.72 -0.14 9.58
CA LEU A 161 8.48 -0.01 8.81
C LEU A 161 8.21 1.45 8.42
N TYR A 162 8.30 2.36 9.37
CA TYR A 162 8.11 3.79 9.13
C TYR A 162 9.16 4.36 8.20
N GLU A 163 10.42 3.97 8.34
CA GLU A 163 11.52 4.44 7.50
C GLU A 163 11.38 3.97 6.05
N ASN A 164 10.83 2.80 5.83
CA ASN A 164 10.67 2.21 4.49
C ASN A 164 9.32 2.49 3.82
N MET A 165 8.43 3.24 4.46
CA MET A 165 7.21 3.70 3.80
C MET A 165 7.53 4.53 2.55
N ILE A 166 6.95 4.14 1.42
CA ILE A 166 7.20 4.79 0.12
C ILE A 166 6.95 6.30 0.17
N MET A 167 5.87 6.73 0.82
CA MET A 167 5.57 8.15 0.96
C MET A 167 6.63 8.90 1.76
N ARG A 168 7.15 8.31 2.83
CA ARG A 168 8.20 8.91 3.64
C ARG A 168 9.52 8.97 2.89
N ASN A 169 9.93 7.89 2.27
CA ASN A 169 11.17 7.83 1.51
C ASN A 169 11.21 8.86 0.38
N ARG A 170 10.07 9.03 -0.31
CA ARG A 170 9.95 10.07 -1.33
C ARG A 170 9.99 11.49 -0.78
N SER A 171 9.52 11.69 0.46
CA SER A 171 9.49 13.02 1.08
C SER A 171 10.81 13.41 1.75
N ASN A 172 11.55 12.44 2.26
CA ASN A 172 12.76 12.64 3.06
C ASN A 172 14.06 12.16 2.38
N GLY A 173 13.95 11.33 1.34
CA GLY A 173 15.05 10.90 0.48
C GLY A 173 15.14 11.75 -0.78
N GLY A 174 16.12 11.48 -1.62
CA GLY A 174 16.16 12.01 -2.99
C GLY A 174 14.96 11.51 -3.81
N TYR A 175 14.65 12.22 -4.89
CA TYR A 175 13.58 11.82 -5.81
C TYR A 175 13.84 10.42 -6.42
N GLU A 176 15.09 10.05 -6.53
CA GLU A 176 15.56 8.77 -7.06
C GLU A 176 14.90 7.58 -6.34
N THR A 177 14.84 7.64 -5.01
CA THR A 177 14.24 6.57 -4.20
C THR A 177 12.78 6.31 -4.57
N GLY A 178 12.00 7.38 -4.78
CA GLY A 178 10.59 7.26 -5.18
C GLY A 178 10.42 6.77 -6.61
N VAL A 179 11.30 7.21 -7.52
CA VAL A 179 11.30 6.81 -8.93
C VAL A 179 11.72 5.35 -9.07
N GLU A 180 12.80 4.94 -8.43
CA GLU A 180 13.28 3.55 -8.43
C GLU A 180 12.26 2.58 -7.84
N ALA A 181 11.58 2.97 -6.76
CA ALA A 181 10.53 2.15 -6.16
C ALA A 181 9.39 1.87 -7.15
N LEU A 182 8.94 2.89 -7.90
CA LEU A 182 7.90 2.71 -8.91
C LEU A 182 8.31 1.71 -9.97
N TRP A 183 9.50 1.87 -10.55
CA TRP A 183 9.96 0.99 -11.64
C TRP A 183 10.17 -0.45 -11.17
N ARG A 184 10.71 -0.65 -9.98
CA ARG A 184 10.82 -1.96 -9.37
C ARG A 184 9.46 -2.65 -9.21
N PHE A 185 8.42 -1.93 -8.82
CA PHE A 185 7.06 -2.48 -8.76
C PHE A 185 6.48 -2.74 -10.13
N CYS A 186 6.72 -1.85 -11.10
CA CYS A 186 6.30 -2.09 -12.47
C CYS A 186 6.89 -3.39 -13.04
N GLU A 187 8.17 -3.63 -12.81
CA GLU A 187 8.83 -4.87 -13.20
C GLU A 187 8.26 -6.08 -12.44
N MET A 188 8.14 -5.98 -11.12
CA MET A 188 7.65 -7.06 -10.25
C MET A 188 6.25 -7.55 -10.65
N PHE A 189 5.36 -6.64 -11.02
CA PHE A 189 3.97 -6.94 -11.37
C PHE A 189 3.69 -6.95 -12.87
N ASN A 190 4.72 -6.83 -13.70
CA ASN A 190 4.60 -6.76 -15.14
C ASN A 190 3.58 -5.68 -15.59
N ILE A 191 3.79 -4.46 -15.11
CA ILE A 191 2.92 -3.29 -15.37
C ILE A 191 3.32 -2.63 -16.67
N ASP A 192 2.35 -2.26 -17.48
CA ASP A 192 2.53 -1.49 -18.73
C ASP A 192 1.90 -0.08 -18.66
N ILE A 193 1.00 0.15 -17.70
CA ILE A 193 0.37 1.46 -17.49
C ILE A 193 0.47 1.86 -16.02
N VAL A 194 0.90 3.10 -15.75
CA VAL A 194 0.82 3.68 -14.40
C VAL A 194 -0.14 4.88 -14.39
N ILE A 195 -1.14 4.81 -13.53
CA ILE A 195 -2.06 5.91 -13.30
C ILE A 195 -1.49 6.78 -12.18
N MET A 196 -0.98 7.93 -12.57
CA MET A 196 -0.31 8.89 -11.71
C MET A 196 -1.35 9.85 -11.09
N TYR A 197 -1.71 9.63 -9.84
CA TYR A 197 -2.59 10.55 -9.11
C TYR A 197 -1.79 11.72 -8.55
N VAL A 198 -2.13 12.92 -8.99
CA VAL A 198 -1.47 14.14 -8.56
C VAL A 198 -2.46 15.09 -7.91
N HIS A 199 -2.34 15.24 -6.61
CA HIS A 199 -3.07 16.28 -5.91
C HIS A 199 -2.52 17.66 -6.32
N MET A 200 -3.41 18.57 -6.74
CA MET A 200 -3.01 19.89 -7.28
C MET A 200 -2.14 20.74 -6.33
N GLY A 201 -2.26 20.52 -5.03
CA GLY A 201 -1.42 21.17 -4.01
C GLY A 201 -0.10 20.47 -3.71
N CYS A 202 0.15 19.29 -4.29
CA CYS A 202 1.37 18.52 -4.02
C CYS A 202 2.52 18.96 -4.93
N LYS A 203 3.35 19.88 -4.44
CA LYS A 203 4.51 20.39 -5.19
C LYS A 203 5.53 19.30 -5.51
N SER A 204 5.69 18.32 -4.64
CA SER A 204 6.60 17.18 -4.85
C SER A 204 6.20 16.37 -6.08
N MET A 205 4.95 15.90 -6.14
CA MET A 205 4.50 15.12 -7.29
C MET A 205 4.50 15.92 -8.59
N SER A 206 4.07 17.17 -8.55
CA SER A 206 4.10 18.05 -9.72
C SER A 206 5.53 18.34 -10.20
N GLY A 207 6.48 18.49 -9.26
CA GLY A 207 7.88 18.74 -9.58
C GLY A 207 8.59 17.55 -10.25
N TYR A 208 8.15 16.33 -9.99
CA TYR A 208 8.77 15.12 -10.56
C TYR A 208 8.18 14.70 -11.90
N HIS A 209 7.17 15.40 -12.41
CA HIS A 209 6.48 15.02 -13.64
C HIS A 209 7.42 14.72 -14.80
N GLY A 210 8.32 15.64 -15.14
CA GLY A 210 9.26 15.47 -16.24
C GLY A 210 10.23 14.29 -16.06
N LEU A 211 10.65 14.03 -14.82
CA LEU A 211 11.53 12.92 -14.49
C LEU A 211 10.81 11.57 -14.67
N PHE A 212 9.58 11.46 -14.19
CA PHE A 212 8.77 10.24 -14.38
C PHE A 212 8.49 9.98 -15.87
N GLU A 213 8.20 11.02 -16.66
CA GLU A 213 7.99 10.89 -18.11
C GLU A 213 9.24 10.44 -18.85
N GLU A 214 10.41 10.92 -18.46
CA GLU A 214 11.68 10.51 -19.07
C GLU A 214 12.00 9.04 -18.76
N GLU A 215 11.88 8.66 -17.49
CA GLU A 215 12.16 7.30 -17.06
C GLU A 215 11.13 6.30 -17.62
N ALA A 216 9.84 6.65 -17.64
CA ALA A 216 8.79 5.82 -18.19
C ALA A 216 9.08 5.41 -19.64
N ARG A 217 9.58 6.36 -20.46
CA ARG A 217 9.99 6.08 -21.84
C ARG A 217 11.13 5.07 -21.93
N LYS A 218 12.09 5.10 -20.99
CA LYS A 218 13.20 4.13 -20.92
C LYS A 218 12.71 2.74 -20.56
N HIS A 219 11.69 2.65 -19.71
CA HIS A 219 11.09 1.38 -19.28
C HIS A 219 9.95 0.88 -20.16
N GLY A 220 9.56 1.65 -21.21
CA GLY A 220 8.44 1.29 -22.08
C GLY A 220 7.07 1.30 -21.40
N ILE A 221 6.92 2.10 -20.34
CA ILE A 221 5.71 2.20 -19.52
C ILE A 221 4.94 3.47 -19.90
N HIS A 222 3.61 3.36 -19.98
CA HIS A 222 2.74 4.49 -20.27
C HIS A 222 2.25 5.14 -18.97
N LEU A 223 2.41 6.46 -18.85
CA LEU A 223 1.88 7.24 -17.72
C LEU A 223 0.56 7.92 -18.08
N ILE A 224 -0.43 7.79 -17.22
CA ILE A 224 -1.70 8.51 -17.31
C ILE A 224 -1.78 9.43 -16.10
N TRP A 225 -1.70 10.74 -16.34
CA TRP A 225 -1.74 11.73 -15.26
C TRP A 225 -3.17 12.14 -14.94
N VAL A 226 -3.56 12.00 -13.69
CA VAL A 226 -4.86 12.39 -13.17
C VAL A 226 -4.64 13.43 -12.08
N THR A 227 -4.82 14.71 -12.44
CA THR A 227 -4.77 15.81 -11.48
C THR A 227 -6.11 15.92 -10.78
N HIS A 228 -6.10 16.07 -9.47
CA HIS A 228 -7.33 16.10 -8.68
C HIS A 228 -7.18 16.89 -7.38
N ASN A 229 -8.32 17.23 -6.82
CA ASN A 229 -8.50 17.66 -5.43
C ASN A 229 -9.00 16.44 -4.63
N LEU A 230 -8.39 16.14 -3.50
CA LEU A 230 -8.67 14.89 -2.74
C LEU A 230 -10.14 14.70 -2.35
N MET A 231 -10.85 15.78 -2.09
CA MET A 231 -12.17 15.75 -1.45
C MET A 231 -13.28 16.40 -2.27
N CYS A 232 -12.94 17.19 -3.27
CA CYS A 232 -13.91 17.93 -4.06
C CYS A 232 -14.04 17.35 -5.47
N PRO A 233 -15.16 16.71 -5.82
CA PRO A 233 -15.36 16.13 -7.15
C PRO A 233 -15.71 17.17 -8.22
N GLU A 234 -15.92 18.41 -7.83
CA GLU A 234 -16.37 19.50 -8.72
C GLU A 234 -15.22 20.33 -9.33
N ASP A 235 -13.98 20.07 -8.90
CA ASP A 235 -12.78 20.80 -9.33
C ASP A 235 -12.02 20.07 -10.45
#